data_fefb75fe46ab2cd66dd1c44d3355a73e
#
_entry.id   fefb75fe46ab2cd66dd1c44d3355a73e
#
_cell.length_a   1.000
_cell.length_b   1.000
_cell.length_c   1.000
_cell.angle_alpha   90.00
_cell.angle_beta   90.00
_cell.angle_gamma   90.00
#
_symmetry.space_group_name_H-M   'P 1'
#
loop_
_entity.id
_entity.type
_entity.pdbx_description
1 polymer ?
#
loop_
_entity_poly.entity_id
_entity_poly.type
_entity_poly.pdbx_seq_one_letter_code
_entity_poly.pdbx_strand_id
1 'polypeptide(L)'
;NRTDLSETEKLQLVKSRRGQGVYRQNLEGFEKACRVTGVSNRRHLRASHIKPWRASTTFEKLDGNNGLLLSPHIDHLFDQGFISFADDGTLLVSLEADVDTLILWGIEPEGSYGPFRPAQLPYLAFHREFVFKR
;
A
#
# COMPACT_ATOMS: atom_id res chain seq x y z
N ASN A 1 19.31 23.79 -7.05
CA ASN A 1 20.04 22.70 -7.67
C ASN A 1 20.26 21.56 -6.69
N ARG A 2 19.97 20.38 -7.12
CA ARG A 2 20.05 19.18 -6.26
C ARG A 2 21.46 18.83 -5.83
N THR A 3 22.46 19.41 -6.46
CA THR A 3 23.86 19.19 -6.09
C THR A 3 24.22 19.82 -4.73
N ASP A 4 23.34 20.68 -4.21
CA ASP A 4 23.60 21.43 -2.97
C ASP A 4 23.09 20.76 -1.72
N LEU A 5 22.72 19.46 -1.78
CA LEU A 5 22.26 18.74 -0.62
C LEU A 5 23.36 18.65 0.45
N SER A 6 23.00 18.90 1.69
CA SER A 6 23.91 18.72 2.82
C SER A 6 24.24 17.24 3.00
N GLU A 7 25.34 16.96 3.73
CA GLU A 7 25.71 15.57 4.04
C GLU A 7 24.62 14.87 4.85
N THR A 8 23.96 15.58 5.78
CA THR A 8 22.86 15.02 6.58
C THR A 8 21.70 14.62 5.69
N GLU A 9 21.32 15.49 4.74
CA GLU A 9 20.24 15.20 3.79
C GLU A 9 20.58 14.00 2.90
N LYS A 10 21.84 13.91 2.43
CA LYS A 10 22.31 12.77 1.65
C LYS A 10 22.21 11.47 2.43
N LEU A 11 22.63 11.48 3.71
CA LEU A 11 22.56 10.31 4.57
C LEU A 11 21.10 9.87 4.80
N GLN A 12 20.22 10.83 5.03
CA GLN A 12 18.79 10.54 5.22
C GLN A 12 18.19 9.93 3.96
N LEU A 13 18.54 10.43 2.78
CA LEU A 13 18.07 9.90 1.51
C LEU A 13 18.54 8.45 1.33
N VAL A 14 19.83 8.18 1.60
CA VAL A 14 20.38 6.82 1.49
C VAL A 14 19.68 5.88 2.46
N LYS A 15 19.50 6.29 3.71
CA LYS A 15 18.80 5.48 4.72
C LYS A 15 17.36 5.18 4.31
N SER A 16 16.67 6.17 3.74
CA SER A 16 15.30 5.99 3.26
C SER A 16 15.23 4.96 2.15
N ARG A 17 16.14 5.01 1.18
CA ARG A 17 16.20 4.05 0.08
C ARG A 17 16.50 2.64 0.59
N ARG A 18 17.44 2.50 1.52
CA ARG A 18 17.75 1.20 2.13
C ARG A 18 16.55 0.65 2.90
N GLY A 19 15.88 1.52 3.65
CA GLY A 19 14.69 1.13 4.40
C GLY A 19 13.58 0.63 3.50
N GLN A 20 13.35 1.30 2.36
CA GLN A 20 12.36 0.87 1.38
C GLN A 20 12.72 -0.47 0.76
N GLY A 21 14.00 -0.71 0.48
CA GLY A 21 14.48 -1.99 -0.02
C GLY A 21 14.29 -3.12 0.97
N VAL A 22 14.62 -2.89 2.23
CA VAL A 22 14.41 -3.86 3.31
C VAL A 22 12.92 -4.14 3.49
N TYR A 23 12.11 -3.09 3.52
CA TYR A 23 10.66 -3.23 3.62
C TYR A 23 10.10 -4.11 2.51
N ARG A 24 10.51 -3.84 1.25
CA ARG A 24 10.02 -4.61 0.11
C ARG A 24 10.38 -6.09 0.25
N GLN A 25 11.59 -6.40 0.67
CA GLN A 25 11.99 -7.79 0.91
C GLN A 25 11.10 -8.44 1.98
N ASN A 26 10.84 -7.73 3.07
CA ASN A 26 9.98 -8.22 4.15
C ASN A 26 8.56 -8.48 3.65
N LEU A 27 8.02 -7.53 2.88
CA LEU A 27 6.68 -7.62 2.31
C LEU A 27 6.57 -8.83 1.36
N GLU A 28 7.56 -9.04 0.51
CA GLU A 28 7.55 -10.14 -0.45
C GLU A 28 7.62 -11.50 0.23
N GLY A 29 8.04 -11.56 1.48
CA GLY A 29 7.96 -12.76 2.28
C GLY A 29 6.53 -13.15 2.65
N PHE A 30 5.63 -12.19 2.68
CA PHE A 30 4.22 -12.38 3.08
C PHE A 30 3.25 -12.32 1.90
N GLU A 31 3.44 -11.36 0.99
CA GLU A 31 2.53 -11.14 -0.14
C GLU A 31 3.19 -11.60 -1.42
N LYS A 32 2.44 -12.31 -2.25
CA LYS A 32 2.99 -12.91 -3.48
C LYS A 32 2.38 -12.33 -4.75
N ALA A 33 1.28 -11.61 -4.64
CA ALA A 33 0.54 -11.08 -5.79
C ALA A 33 -0.33 -9.90 -5.35
N CYS A 34 -0.75 -9.10 -6.33
CA CYS A 34 -1.79 -8.12 -6.10
C CYS A 34 -3.10 -8.85 -5.85
N ARG A 35 -3.72 -8.60 -4.70
CA ARG A 35 -4.96 -9.28 -4.31
C ARG A 35 -6.12 -8.95 -5.23
N VAL A 36 -6.11 -7.75 -5.82
CA VAL A 36 -7.22 -7.30 -6.68
C VAL A 36 -7.07 -7.81 -8.12
N THR A 37 -5.87 -7.69 -8.70
CA THR A 37 -5.65 -8.06 -10.10
C THR A 37 -5.14 -9.48 -10.29
N GLY A 38 -4.55 -10.06 -9.26
CA GLY A 38 -3.91 -11.37 -9.36
C GLY A 38 -2.53 -11.34 -10.00
N VAL A 39 -2.03 -10.17 -10.38
CA VAL A 39 -0.70 -10.06 -10.98
C VAL A 39 0.35 -10.48 -9.95
N SER A 40 1.23 -11.41 -10.33
CA SER A 40 2.30 -11.93 -9.48
C SER A 40 3.70 -11.57 -9.95
N ASN A 41 3.83 -10.98 -11.14
CA ASN A 41 5.12 -10.54 -11.65
C ASN A 41 5.57 -9.30 -10.85
N ARG A 42 6.60 -9.50 -10.02
CA ARG A 42 7.08 -8.47 -9.09
C ARG A 42 7.55 -7.20 -9.77
N ARG A 43 7.94 -7.26 -11.04
CA ARG A 43 8.36 -6.08 -11.81
C ARG A 43 7.22 -5.08 -12.00
N HIS A 44 5.99 -5.56 -11.93
CA HIS A 44 4.80 -4.75 -12.18
C HIS A 44 4.00 -4.49 -10.91
N LEU A 45 4.61 -4.73 -9.75
CA LEU A 45 3.94 -4.55 -8.46
C LEU A 45 4.65 -3.50 -7.63
N ARG A 46 3.86 -2.72 -6.91
CA ARG A 46 4.33 -1.71 -5.97
C ARG A 46 4.27 -2.28 -4.56
N ALA A 47 5.29 -1.98 -3.77
CA ALA A 47 5.29 -2.28 -2.33
C ALA A 47 4.57 -1.15 -1.62
N SER A 48 3.29 -1.34 -1.37
CA SER A 48 2.41 -0.29 -0.86
C SER A 48 2.28 -0.40 0.66
N HIS A 49 2.69 0.64 1.41
CA HIS A 49 2.43 0.71 2.83
C HIS A 49 0.94 0.90 3.07
N ILE A 50 0.37 0.11 3.98
CA ILE A 50 -1.03 0.26 4.38
C ILE A 50 -1.17 1.50 5.26
N LYS A 51 -0.39 1.55 6.35
CA LYS A 51 -0.23 2.77 7.14
C LYS A 51 0.88 3.59 6.48
N PRO A 52 0.60 4.82 6.04
CA PRO A 52 1.57 5.59 5.24
C PRO A 52 2.92 5.77 5.94
N TRP A 53 3.97 5.82 5.15
CA TRP A 53 5.34 5.99 5.63
C TRP A 53 5.46 7.14 6.63
N ARG A 54 4.91 8.30 6.29
CA ARG A 54 5.03 9.50 7.14
C ARG A 54 4.32 9.36 8.49
N ALA A 55 3.35 8.45 8.60
CA ALA A 55 2.61 8.20 9.83
C ALA A 55 3.17 7.01 10.62
N SER A 56 4.15 6.31 10.06
CA SER A 56 4.67 5.05 10.61
C SER A 56 5.89 5.28 11.49
N THR A 57 5.98 4.50 12.56
CA THR A 57 7.21 4.41 13.37
C THR A 57 8.31 3.73 12.56
N THR A 58 9.54 3.75 13.07
CA THR A 58 10.65 3.04 12.40
C THR A 58 10.34 1.56 12.21
N PHE A 59 9.80 0.91 13.24
CA PHE A 59 9.39 -0.49 13.14
C PHE A 59 8.34 -0.69 12.05
N GLU A 60 7.31 0.14 12.05
CA GLU A 60 6.19 0.04 11.11
C GLU A 60 6.63 0.26 9.67
N LYS A 61 7.60 1.14 9.46
CA LYS A 61 8.15 1.39 8.12
C LYS A 61 8.80 0.16 7.49
N LEU A 62 9.34 -0.73 8.31
CA LEU A 62 10.05 -1.92 7.86
C LEU A 62 9.21 -3.19 7.97
N ASP A 63 8.05 -3.11 8.62
CA ASP A 63 7.21 -4.26 8.88
C ASP A 63 6.54 -4.73 7.58
N GLY A 64 6.87 -5.94 7.14
CA GLY A 64 6.28 -6.53 5.95
C GLY A 64 4.77 -6.78 6.06
N ASN A 65 4.22 -6.77 7.29
CA ASN A 65 2.77 -6.85 7.49
C ASN A 65 2.08 -5.50 7.30
N ASN A 66 2.85 -4.41 7.26
CA ASN A 66 2.32 -3.09 6.96
C ASN A 66 2.33 -2.88 5.44
N GLY A 67 1.78 -3.81 4.70
CA GLY A 67 1.85 -3.66 3.27
C GLY A 67 1.06 -4.65 2.44
N LEU A 68 0.92 -4.26 1.19
CA LEU A 68 0.34 -5.07 0.12
C LEU A 68 1.21 -4.88 -1.12
N LEU A 69 1.33 -5.94 -1.93
CA LEU A 69 1.86 -5.79 -3.28
C LEU A 69 0.68 -5.44 -4.18
N LEU A 70 0.76 -4.30 -4.84
CA LEU A 70 -0.36 -3.81 -5.65
C LEU A 70 0.09 -3.45 -7.06
N SER A 71 -0.76 -3.77 -8.04
CA SER A 71 -0.63 -3.24 -9.39
C SER A 71 -0.66 -1.72 -9.33
N PRO A 72 0.02 -1.01 -10.25
CA PRO A 72 0.18 0.45 -10.14
C PRO A 72 -1.12 1.24 -10.00
N HIS A 73 -2.17 0.86 -10.71
CA HIS A 73 -3.46 1.57 -10.63
C HIS A 73 -4.19 1.28 -9.32
N ILE A 74 -4.02 0.07 -8.77
CA ILE A 74 -4.60 -0.27 -7.46
C ILE A 74 -3.85 0.47 -6.35
N ASP A 75 -2.52 0.51 -6.45
CA ASP A 75 -1.68 1.28 -5.52
C ASP A 75 -2.11 2.75 -5.49
N HIS A 76 -2.32 3.33 -6.67
CA HIS A 76 -2.80 4.72 -6.79
C HIS A 76 -4.12 4.92 -6.04
N LEU A 77 -5.11 4.05 -6.29
CA LEU A 77 -6.42 4.16 -5.64
C LEU A 77 -6.33 4.01 -4.13
N PHE A 78 -5.53 3.06 -3.68
CA PHE A 78 -5.36 2.76 -2.26
C PHE A 78 -4.62 3.89 -1.55
N ASP A 79 -3.52 4.34 -2.12
CA ASP A 79 -2.70 5.42 -1.58
C ASP A 79 -3.49 6.73 -1.48
N GLN A 80 -4.31 7.03 -2.48
CA GLN A 80 -5.12 8.24 -2.51
C GLN A 80 -6.41 8.14 -1.69
N GLY A 81 -6.68 6.98 -1.12
CA GLY A 81 -7.87 6.79 -0.28
C GLY A 81 -9.17 6.63 -1.05
N PHE A 82 -9.11 6.37 -2.34
CA PHE A 82 -10.32 6.08 -3.13
C PHE A 82 -10.88 4.70 -2.85
N ILE A 83 -10.02 3.79 -2.41
CA ILE A 83 -10.42 2.46 -1.95
C ILE A 83 -9.74 2.13 -0.63
N SER A 84 -10.34 1.21 0.10
CA SER A 84 -9.75 0.55 1.26
C SER A 84 -10.31 -0.86 1.34
N PHE A 85 -10.00 -1.57 2.42
CA PHE A 85 -10.48 -2.94 2.61
C PHE A 85 -11.01 -3.11 4.01
N ALA A 86 -12.11 -3.85 4.12
CA ALA A 86 -12.58 -4.36 5.41
C ALA A 86 -11.65 -5.50 5.87
N ASP A 87 -11.72 -5.86 7.13
CA ASP A 87 -10.86 -6.91 7.68
C ASP A 87 -11.05 -8.26 6.99
N ASP A 88 -12.23 -8.53 6.48
CA ASP A 88 -12.55 -9.76 5.75
C ASP A 88 -12.13 -9.72 4.28
N GLY A 89 -11.58 -8.61 3.82
CA GLY A 89 -11.14 -8.44 2.44
C GLY A 89 -12.14 -7.78 1.51
N THR A 90 -13.33 -7.42 2.00
CA THR A 90 -14.30 -6.70 1.17
C THR A 90 -13.74 -5.36 0.75
N LEU A 91 -13.80 -5.06 -0.55
CA LEU A 91 -13.36 -3.78 -1.08
C LEU A 91 -14.33 -2.68 -0.65
N LEU A 92 -13.77 -1.61 -0.10
CA LEU A 92 -14.52 -0.41 0.24
C LEU A 92 -14.20 0.65 -0.81
N VAL A 93 -15.24 1.26 -1.37
CA VAL A 93 -15.10 2.29 -2.41
C VAL A 93 -15.59 3.61 -1.86
N SER A 94 -14.73 4.63 -1.96
CA SER A 94 -15.05 5.99 -1.51
C SER A 94 -16.18 6.59 -2.36
N LEU A 95 -16.99 7.42 -1.73
CA LEU A 95 -18.00 8.21 -2.47
C LEU A 95 -17.33 9.19 -3.44
N GLU A 96 -16.05 9.50 -3.24
CA GLU A 96 -15.28 10.37 -4.15
C GLU A 96 -14.67 9.61 -5.32
N ALA A 97 -14.75 8.28 -5.33
CA ALA A 97 -14.19 7.48 -6.41
C ALA A 97 -15.12 7.47 -7.63
N ASP A 98 -14.50 7.42 -8.81
CA ASP A 98 -15.24 7.24 -10.04
C ASP A 98 -15.45 5.75 -10.30
N VAL A 99 -16.65 5.27 -10.01
CA VAL A 99 -16.99 3.85 -10.13
C VAL A 99 -16.83 3.35 -11.55
N ASP A 100 -17.17 4.18 -12.54
CA ASP A 100 -17.01 3.79 -13.95
C ASP A 100 -15.54 3.51 -14.29
N THR A 101 -14.63 4.30 -13.76
CA THR A 101 -13.18 4.05 -13.93
C THR A 101 -12.78 2.71 -13.32
N LEU A 102 -13.28 2.41 -12.13
CA LEU A 102 -12.98 1.12 -11.48
C LEU A 102 -13.45 -0.05 -12.33
N ILE A 103 -14.67 0.05 -12.86
CA ILE A 103 -15.24 -0.99 -13.72
C ILE A 103 -14.42 -1.16 -15.00
N LEU A 104 -14.03 -0.05 -15.62
CA LEU A 104 -13.18 -0.09 -16.82
C LEU A 104 -11.82 -0.72 -16.56
N TRP A 105 -11.30 -0.59 -15.33
CA TRP A 105 -10.07 -1.25 -14.92
C TRP A 105 -10.29 -2.70 -14.49
N GLY A 106 -11.49 -3.21 -14.59
CA GLY A 106 -11.79 -4.58 -14.21
C GLY A 106 -11.89 -4.82 -12.70
N ILE A 107 -12.10 -3.76 -11.94
CA ILE A 107 -12.24 -3.84 -10.47
C ILE A 107 -13.72 -4.00 -10.15
N GLU A 108 -14.04 -5.04 -9.38
CA GLU A 108 -15.40 -5.28 -8.92
C GLU A 108 -15.65 -4.50 -7.62
N PRO A 109 -16.51 -3.45 -7.64
CA PRO A 109 -16.92 -2.80 -6.39
C PRO A 109 -17.56 -3.84 -5.46
N GLU A 110 -17.20 -3.78 -4.18
CA GLU A 110 -17.67 -4.73 -3.17
C GLU A 110 -17.16 -6.17 -3.38
N GLY A 111 -16.16 -6.35 -4.24
CA GLY A 111 -15.49 -7.66 -4.38
C GLY A 111 -14.77 -8.05 -3.10
N SER A 112 -14.42 -9.34 -2.97
CA SER A 112 -13.71 -9.85 -1.80
C SER A 112 -12.30 -10.26 -2.19
N TYR A 113 -11.30 -9.74 -1.48
CA TYR A 113 -9.88 -9.88 -1.82
C TYR A 113 -9.02 -10.32 -0.62
N GLY A 114 -9.65 -10.82 0.43
CA GLY A 114 -8.98 -11.35 1.61
C GLY A 114 -8.87 -12.87 1.60
N PRO A 115 -8.65 -13.45 2.76
CA PRO A 115 -8.52 -12.77 4.06
C PRO A 115 -7.17 -12.11 4.23
N PHE A 116 -7.05 -11.30 5.28
CA PHE A 116 -5.80 -10.69 5.68
C PHE A 116 -5.22 -11.40 6.91
N ARG A 117 -3.89 -11.35 7.04
CA ARG A 117 -3.24 -11.87 8.24
C ARG A 117 -3.58 -10.98 9.45
N PRO A 118 -3.69 -11.56 10.66
CA PRO A 118 -3.99 -10.75 11.84
C PRO A 118 -3.05 -9.56 12.05
N ALA A 119 -1.77 -9.71 11.72
CA ALA A 119 -0.79 -8.63 11.85
C ALA A 119 -1.04 -7.45 10.89
N GLN A 120 -1.80 -7.66 9.81
CA GLN A 120 -2.17 -6.58 8.88
C GLN A 120 -3.37 -5.77 9.38
N LEU A 121 -4.19 -6.35 10.24
CA LEU A 121 -5.48 -5.73 10.62
C LEU A 121 -5.35 -4.37 11.28
N PRO A 122 -4.42 -4.14 12.22
CA PRO A 122 -4.25 -2.79 12.79
C PRO A 122 -3.89 -1.75 11.76
N TYR A 123 -3.07 -2.11 10.77
CA TYR A 123 -2.69 -1.20 9.69
C TYR A 123 -3.89 -0.89 8.78
N LEU A 124 -4.71 -1.89 8.48
CA LEU A 124 -5.94 -1.68 7.71
C LEU A 124 -6.92 -0.77 8.45
N ALA A 125 -7.05 -0.95 9.76
CA ALA A 125 -7.89 -0.09 10.57
C ALA A 125 -7.43 1.37 10.49
N PHE A 126 -6.12 1.61 10.55
CA PHE A 126 -5.57 2.95 10.37
C PHE A 126 -5.92 3.53 9.01
N HIS A 127 -5.74 2.72 7.95
CA HIS A 127 -6.02 3.16 6.58
C HIS A 127 -7.49 3.57 6.43
N ARG A 128 -8.41 2.76 6.94
CA ARG A 128 -9.84 3.07 6.87
C ARG A 128 -10.20 4.36 7.58
N GLU A 129 -9.54 4.64 8.70
CA GLU A 129 -9.88 5.82 9.49
C GLU A 129 -9.22 7.10 8.97
N PHE A 130 -7.95 7.03 8.56
CA PHE A 130 -7.16 8.23 8.31
C PHE A 130 -6.82 8.46 6.83
N VAL A 131 -6.87 7.47 5.99
CA VAL A 131 -6.52 7.59 4.56
C VAL A 131 -7.74 7.51 3.68
N PHE A 132 -8.62 6.56 3.94
CA PHE A 132 -9.82 6.32 3.13
C PHE A 132 -10.73 7.54 3.16
N LYS A 133 -11.16 8.01 1.98
CA LYS A 133 -12.04 9.17 1.81
C LYS A 133 -13.50 8.73 1.91
N ARG A 134 -14.18 9.36 2.82
CA ARG A 134 -15.60 9.02 3.08
C ARG A 134 -16.54 10.05 2.49
#